data_1d1580a050f4a03142f2b87c825a58f3
#
_entry.id   1d1580a050f4a03142f2b87c825a58f3
#
_cell.length_a   1.000
_cell.length_b   1.000
_cell.length_c   1.000
_cell.angle_alpha   90.00
_cell.angle_beta   90.00
_cell.angle_gamma   90.00
#
_symmetry.space_group_name_H-M   'P 1'
#
loop_
_entity.id
_entity.type
_entity.pdbx_description
1 polymer ?
#
loop_
_entity_poly.entity_id
_entity_poly.type
_entity_poly.pdbx_seq_one_letter_code
_entity_poly.pdbx_strand_id
1 'polypeptide(L)'
;MISTNSEKYSVVLRVRNEERWVGYAIQSIVDHIGESCEIIIVNNGTTDDSLRIVNLFEYLDIRKIDIPSSEYTPGKALNLGIRNATRERVLVMSAHCQINSFDRHLVDTKFRDNSVACIFGKQTPYYLGKQITPRYMWSHFDDTPRENYYSEMEDRYFLHNAFALYRTSVIKKFPFDTHWASKEDRYWAQTIVEQNVS
;
A
#
# COMPACT_ATOMS: atom_id res chain seq x y z
N MET A 1 21.74 11.85 -16.81
CA MET A 1 20.88 10.74 -16.30
C MET A 1 20.20 11.26 -15.06
N ILE A 2 18.89 11.49 -15.13
CA ILE A 2 18.08 11.85 -13.95
C ILE A 2 18.02 10.56 -13.11
N SER A 3 18.73 10.53 -11.99
CA SER A 3 18.58 9.45 -11.01
C SER A 3 17.12 9.35 -10.65
N THR A 4 16.44 8.33 -11.16
CA THR A 4 15.04 8.07 -10.82
C THR A 4 15.03 7.60 -9.37
N ASN A 5 14.49 8.42 -8.49
CA ASN A 5 14.44 8.20 -7.03
C ASN A 5 13.54 6.98 -6.65
N SER A 6 13.27 6.10 -7.63
CA SER A 6 12.45 4.89 -7.48
C SER A 6 13.12 3.82 -6.61
N GLU A 7 14.45 3.82 -6.52
CA GLU A 7 15.21 2.93 -5.64
C GLU A 7 14.90 3.09 -4.14
N LYS A 8 14.16 4.14 -3.76
CA LYS A 8 13.73 4.36 -2.38
C LYS A 8 12.49 3.58 -1.97
N TYR A 9 11.81 2.91 -2.91
CA TYR A 9 10.51 2.32 -2.66
C TYR A 9 10.54 0.79 -2.79
N SER A 10 9.99 0.12 -1.78
CA SER A 10 9.51 -1.26 -1.87
C SER A 10 7.98 -1.23 -1.96
N VAL A 11 7.40 -1.89 -2.93
CA VAL A 11 5.94 -1.96 -3.09
C VAL A 11 5.46 -3.34 -2.68
N VAL A 12 4.55 -3.42 -1.72
CA VAL A 12 3.95 -4.67 -1.25
C VAL A 12 2.55 -4.80 -1.79
N LEU A 13 2.32 -5.84 -2.61
CA LEU A 13 1.03 -6.20 -3.16
C LEU A 13 0.58 -7.55 -2.60
N ARG A 14 -0.62 -7.60 -1.98
CA ARG A 14 -1.28 -8.87 -1.65
C ARG A 14 -2.07 -9.34 -2.86
N VAL A 15 -1.85 -10.57 -3.28
CA VAL A 15 -2.50 -11.13 -4.48
C VAL A 15 -3.25 -12.42 -4.13
N ARG A 16 -4.54 -12.46 -4.47
CA ARG A 16 -5.36 -13.65 -4.48
C ARG A 16 -6.46 -13.50 -5.52
N ASN A 17 -6.32 -14.18 -6.67
CA ASN A 17 -7.29 -14.15 -7.76
C ASN A 17 -7.58 -12.74 -8.28
N GLU A 18 -6.52 -12.05 -8.69
CA GLU A 18 -6.52 -10.66 -9.16
C GLU A 18 -6.14 -10.56 -10.65
N GLU A 19 -6.37 -11.62 -11.45
CA GLU A 19 -5.96 -11.67 -12.87
C GLU A 19 -6.46 -10.48 -13.70
N ARG A 20 -7.61 -9.91 -13.32
CA ARG A 20 -8.17 -8.75 -14.01
C ARG A 20 -7.41 -7.46 -13.75
N TRP A 21 -6.71 -7.35 -12.63
CA TRP A 21 -6.25 -6.07 -12.10
C TRP A 21 -4.76 -6.00 -11.85
N VAL A 22 -4.13 -7.11 -11.45
CA VAL A 22 -2.71 -7.10 -11.03
C VAL A 22 -1.76 -6.55 -12.08
N GLY A 23 -2.01 -6.80 -13.37
CA GLY A 23 -1.21 -6.24 -14.45
C GLY A 23 -1.30 -4.72 -14.52
N TYR A 24 -2.50 -4.16 -14.40
CA TYR A 24 -2.71 -2.71 -14.36
C TYR A 24 -2.13 -2.08 -13.09
N ALA A 25 -2.21 -2.78 -11.95
CA ALA A 25 -1.58 -2.32 -10.72
C ALA A 25 -0.07 -2.21 -10.89
N ILE A 26 0.61 -3.24 -11.40
CA ILE A 26 2.05 -3.25 -11.65
C ILE A 26 2.42 -2.17 -12.68
N GLN A 27 1.68 -2.06 -13.79
CA GLN A 27 1.95 -1.03 -14.79
C GLN A 27 1.86 0.37 -14.19
N SER A 28 0.85 0.65 -13.36
CA SER A 28 0.71 1.94 -12.70
C SER A 28 1.85 2.24 -11.71
N ILE A 29 2.43 1.21 -11.08
CA ILE A 29 3.64 1.36 -10.27
C ILE A 29 4.82 1.80 -11.15
N VAL A 30 5.01 1.15 -12.28
CA VAL A 30 6.08 1.50 -13.24
C VAL A 30 5.91 2.94 -13.72
N ASP A 31 4.71 3.33 -14.12
CA ASP A 31 4.41 4.65 -14.68
C ASP A 31 4.62 5.79 -13.67
N HIS A 32 4.31 5.56 -12.40
CA HIS A 32 4.30 6.62 -11.37
C HIS A 32 5.45 6.54 -10.36
N ILE A 33 5.89 5.33 -9.99
CA ILE A 33 7.00 5.11 -9.06
C ILE A 33 8.31 4.88 -9.83
N GLY A 34 8.27 4.10 -10.91
CA GLY A 34 9.41 3.78 -11.78
C GLY A 34 9.90 2.35 -11.66
N GLU A 35 10.66 1.91 -12.66
CA GLU A 35 11.12 0.52 -12.81
C GLU A 35 12.14 0.06 -11.76
N SER A 36 12.88 1.00 -11.15
CA SER A 36 13.93 0.66 -10.15
C SER A 36 13.37 0.43 -8.74
N CYS A 37 12.04 0.43 -8.54
CA CYS A 37 11.46 0.04 -7.26
C CYS A 37 11.49 -1.48 -7.09
N GLU A 38 11.56 -1.94 -5.83
CA GLU A 38 11.38 -3.34 -5.47
C GLU A 38 9.88 -3.63 -5.36
N ILE A 39 9.40 -4.72 -5.96
CA ILE A 39 8.00 -5.15 -5.85
C ILE A 39 7.96 -6.50 -5.13
N ILE A 40 7.15 -6.60 -4.10
CA ILE A 40 6.97 -7.81 -3.29
C ILE A 40 5.53 -8.27 -3.41
N ILE A 41 5.33 -9.37 -4.11
CA ILE A 41 4.04 -10.03 -4.25
C ILE A 41 3.87 -11.03 -3.10
N VAL A 42 2.88 -10.80 -2.26
CA VAL A 42 2.48 -11.78 -1.23
C VAL A 42 1.29 -12.57 -1.75
N ASN A 43 1.57 -13.79 -2.21
CA ASN A 43 0.58 -14.69 -2.79
C ASN A 43 -0.16 -15.46 -1.70
N ASN A 44 -1.47 -15.33 -1.67
CA ASN A 44 -2.36 -16.04 -0.75
C ASN A 44 -3.14 -17.14 -1.47
N GLY A 45 -2.44 -18.11 -2.04
CA GLY A 45 -3.05 -19.26 -2.68
C GLY A 45 -3.89 -18.89 -3.91
N THR A 46 -3.35 -18.05 -4.80
CA THR A 46 -3.96 -17.69 -6.09
C THR A 46 -4.12 -18.93 -6.98
N THR A 47 -5.29 -19.07 -7.61
CA THR A 47 -5.67 -20.20 -8.49
C THR A 47 -6.02 -19.75 -9.91
N ASP A 48 -6.09 -18.45 -10.18
CA ASP A 48 -6.30 -17.84 -11.50
C ASP A 48 -4.96 -17.49 -12.19
N ASP A 49 -5.02 -16.75 -13.29
CA ASP A 49 -3.83 -16.34 -14.06
C ASP A 49 -3.03 -15.16 -13.42
N SER A 50 -3.34 -14.72 -12.20
CA SER A 50 -2.66 -13.56 -11.56
C SER A 50 -1.13 -13.70 -11.57
N LEU A 51 -0.60 -14.85 -11.13
CA LEU A 51 0.85 -15.05 -11.06
C LEU A 51 1.49 -15.18 -12.45
N ARG A 52 0.76 -15.68 -13.44
CA ARG A 52 1.21 -15.69 -14.83
C ARG A 52 1.33 -14.27 -15.37
N ILE A 53 0.38 -13.39 -15.05
CA ILE A 53 0.43 -11.98 -15.42
C ILE A 53 1.60 -11.28 -14.72
N VAL A 54 1.83 -11.53 -13.42
CA VAL A 54 3.00 -11.00 -12.71
C VAL A 54 4.31 -11.39 -13.39
N ASN A 55 4.42 -12.60 -13.93
CA ASN A 55 5.62 -13.06 -14.65
C ASN A 55 5.88 -12.33 -15.97
N LEU A 56 4.89 -11.66 -16.57
CA LEU A 56 5.11 -10.82 -17.75
C LEU A 56 5.98 -9.58 -17.45
N PHE A 57 6.16 -9.24 -16.18
CA PHE A 57 6.98 -8.13 -15.69
C PHE A 57 8.33 -8.61 -15.13
N GLU A 58 8.87 -9.75 -15.61
CA GLU A 58 10.13 -10.35 -15.13
C GLU A 58 11.37 -9.44 -15.29
N TYR A 59 11.27 -8.38 -16.08
CA TYR A 59 12.31 -7.37 -16.22
C TYR A 59 12.41 -6.41 -15.01
N LEU A 60 11.44 -6.44 -14.10
CA LEU A 60 11.41 -5.67 -12.85
C LEU A 60 11.98 -6.48 -11.68
N ASP A 61 12.43 -5.79 -10.62
CA ASP A 61 12.82 -6.43 -9.36
C ASP A 61 11.57 -6.91 -8.60
N ILE A 62 11.00 -8.05 -9.02
CA ILE A 62 9.81 -8.66 -8.42
C ILE A 62 10.18 -9.90 -7.62
N ARG A 63 9.84 -9.89 -6.32
CA ARG A 63 9.95 -11.05 -5.43
C ARG A 63 8.55 -11.57 -5.10
N LYS A 64 8.36 -12.89 -5.23
CA LYS A 64 7.12 -13.59 -4.87
C LYS A 64 7.31 -14.37 -3.59
N ILE A 65 6.36 -14.25 -2.65
CA ILE A 65 6.38 -14.92 -1.34
C ILE A 65 4.99 -15.50 -1.12
N ASP A 66 4.94 -16.77 -0.78
CA ASP A 66 3.68 -17.44 -0.48
C ASP A 66 3.32 -17.36 1.01
N ILE A 67 2.04 -17.19 1.28
CA ILE A 67 1.46 -17.35 2.60
C ILE A 67 0.34 -18.41 2.51
N PRO A 68 0.38 -19.49 3.32
CA PRO A 68 -0.68 -20.47 3.34
C PRO A 68 -2.04 -19.84 3.65
N SER A 69 -3.08 -20.23 2.92
CA SER A 69 -4.44 -19.68 3.13
C SER A 69 -4.96 -19.92 4.55
N SER A 70 -4.51 -20.99 5.21
CA SER A 70 -4.85 -21.32 6.60
C SER A 70 -4.22 -20.36 7.62
N GLU A 71 -3.13 -19.68 7.25
CA GLU A 71 -2.41 -18.75 8.12
C GLU A 71 -2.71 -17.28 7.80
N TYR A 72 -3.49 -17.05 6.75
CA TYR A 72 -3.72 -15.72 6.23
C TYR A 72 -4.58 -14.87 7.17
N THR A 73 -4.03 -13.71 7.52
CA THR A 73 -4.78 -12.51 7.85
C THR A 73 -4.18 -11.34 7.07
N PRO A 74 -4.92 -10.24 6.83
CA PRO A 74 -4.37 -9.06 6.16
C PRO A 74 -3.06 -8.58 6.80
N GLY A 75 -3.03 -8.47 8.13
CA GLY A 75 -1.84 -8.06 8.88
C GLY A 75 -0.67 -9.02 8.72
N LYS A 76 -0.89 -10.35 8.76
CA LYS A 76 0.18 -11.34 8.56
C LYS A 76 0.79 -11.23 7.16
N ALA A 77 -0.05 -11.14 6.13
CA ALA A 77 0.42 -11.04 4.75
C ALA A 77 1.21 -9.74 4.53
N LEU A 78 0.72 -8.60 5.01
CA LEU A 78 1.42 -7.32 4.90
C LEU A 78 2.74 -7.34 5.67
N ASN A 79 2.74 -7.83 6.91
CA ASN A 79 3.96 -7.95 7.71
C ASN A 79 5.00 -8.86 7.05
N LEU A 80 4.57 -9.93 6.38
CA LEU A 80 5.46 -10.80 5.62
C LEU A 80 6.13 -10.04 4.47
N GLY A 81 5.36 -9.30 3.68
CA GLY A 81 5.89 -8.44 2.61
C GLY A 81 6.84 -7.36 3.16
N ILE A 82 6.41 -6.64 4.21
CA ILE A 82 7.18 -5.55 4.82
C ILE A 82 8.51 -6.04 5.42
N ARG A 83 8.55 -7.22 6.04
CA ARG A 83 9.81 -7.80 6.54
C ARG A 83 10.84 -8.01 5.43
N ASN A 84 10.36 -8.37 4.24
CA ASN A 84 11.20 -8.59 3.06
C ASN A 84 11.54 -7.31 2.29
N ALA A 85 10.91 -6.18 2.60
CA ALA A 85 11.20 -4.89 2.00
C ALA A 85 12.59 -4.39 2.40
N THR A 86 13.37 -3.90 1.42
CA THR A 86 14.77 -3.48 1.64
C THR A 86 14.95 -1.97 1.52
N ARG A 87 13.97 -1.25 0.98
CA ARG A 87 14.09 0.17 0.68
C ARG A 87 13.64 1.05 1.86
N GLU A 88 13.94 2.34 1.75
CA GLU A 88 13.65 3.35 2.78
C GLU A 88 12.15 3.51 3.07
N ARG A 89 11.32 3.29 2.05
CA ARG A 89 9.87 3.47 2.10
C ARG A 89 9.15 2.24 1.59
N VAL A 90 8.12 1.83 2.30
CA VAL A 90 7.23 0.73 1.87
C VAL A 90 5.90 1.30 1.44
N LEU A 91 5.57 1.13 0.16
CA LEU A 91 4.23 1.35 -0.36
C LEU A 91 3.43 0.05 -0.21
N VAL A 92 2.38 0.08 0.58
CA VAL A 92 1.34 -0.94 0.57
C VAL A 92 0.27 -0.52 -0.41
N MET A 93 -0.07 -1.40 -1.37
CA MET A 93 -1.09 -1.13 -2.36
C MET A 93 -1.95 -2.38 -2.58
N SER A 94 -3.25 -2.19 -2.82
CA SER A 94 -4.13 -3.30 -3.21
C SER A 94 -3.91 -3.67 -4.68
N ALA A 95 -3.88 -4.98 -4.98
CA ALA A 95 -3.62 -5.47 -6.34
C ALA A 95 -4.73 -5.13 -7.37
N HIS A 96 -5.88 -4.64 -6.91
CA HIS A 96 -6.97 -4.12 -7.74
C HIS A 96 -7.05 -2.59 -7.78
N CYS A 97 -6.01 -1.90 -7.28
CA CYS A 97 -5.90 -0.45 -7.35
C CYS A 97 -4.87 -0.05 -8.40
N GLN A 98 -5.05 1.14 -8.98
CA GLN A 98 -4.10 1.78 -9.89
C GLN A 98 -3.73 3.15 -9.35
N ILE A 99 -2.48 3.53 -9.54
CA ILE A 99 -2.00 4.87 -9.22
C ILE A 99 -2.42 5.81 -10.36
N ASN A 100 -3.23 6.81 -10.06
CA ASN A 100 -3.62 7.82 -11.03
C ASN A 100 -2.67 9.03 -11.04
N SER A 101 -2.07 9.32 -9.88
CA SER A 101 -1.09 10.40 -9.74
C SER A 101 -0.20 10.15 -8.53
N PHE A 102 1.04 10.57 -8.62
CA PHE A 102 2.01 10.47 -7.52
C PHE A 102 2.91 11.71 -7.51
N ASP A 103 2.71 12.58 -6.54
CA ASP A 103 3.57 13.74 -6.32
C ASP A 103 4.77 13.35 -5.47
N ARG A 104 5.85 12.96 -6.15
CA ARG A 104 7.11 12.56 -5.53
C ARG A 104 7.73 13.68 -4.70
N HIS A 105 7.65 14.93 -5.17
CA HIS A 105 8.22 16.06 -4.47
C HIS A 105 7.51 16.32 -3.13
N LEU A 106 6.18 16.25 -3.14
CA LEU A 106 5.36 16.35 -1.93
C LEU A 106 5.72 15.23 -0.94
N VAL A 107 5.78 13.98 -1.42
CA VAL A 107 6.14 12.80 -0.60
C VAL A 107 7.54 12.96 0.01
N ASP A 108 8.53 13.35 -0.80
CA ASP A 108 9.89 13.55 -0.31
C ASP A 108 9.96 14.68 0.71
N THR A 109 9.20 15.77 0.51
CA THR A 109 9.14 16.90 1.43
C THR A 109 8.51 16.49 2.76
N LYS A 110 7.40 15.77 2.74
CA LYS A 110 6.73 15.29 3.96
C LYS A 110 7.60 14.31 4.75
N PHE A 111 8.29 13.37 4.09
CA PHE A 111 9.16 12.41 4.78
C PHE A 111 10.51 13.01 5.25
N ARG A 112 10.83 14.28 4.97
CA ARG A 112 11.93 14.99 5.66
C ARG A 112 11.62 15.22 7.13
N ASP A 113 10.35 15.36 7.46
CA ASP A 113 9.88 15.40 8.84
C ASP A 113 9.87 13.97 9.40
N ASN A 114 10.68 13.73 10.42
CA ASN A 114 10.80 12.42 11.06
C ASN A 114 9.54 12.02 11.84
N SER A 115 8.67 12.96 12.16
CA SER A 115 7.38 12.66 12.81
C SER A 115 6.34 12.05 11.86
N VAL A 116 6.60 12.07 10.53
CA VAL A 116 5.71 11.46 9.54
C VAL A 116 6.00 9.96 9.43
N ALA A 117 5.13 9.15 9.98
CA ALA A 117 5.20 7.69 9.93
C ALA A 117 4.64 7.12 8.64
N CYS A 118 3.54 7.70 8.13
CA CYS A 118 2.82 7.21 6.95
C CYS A 118 2.15 8.35 6.19
N ILE A 119 2.06 8.19 4.86
CA ILE A 119 1.26 9.04 3.96
C ILE A 119 0.35 8.13 3.17
N PHE A 120 -0.95 8.40 3.14
CA PHE A 120 -1.89 7.63 2.32
C PHE A 120 -2.58 8.51 1.29
N GLY A 121 -2.96 7.90 0.17
CA GLY A 121 -3.56 8.60 -0.96
C GLY A 121 -5.08 8.61 -0.91
N LYS A 122 -5.67 9.60 -1.59
CA LYS A 122 -7.10 9.62 -1.88
C LYS A 122 -7.47 8.44 -2.77
N GLN A 123 -8.56 7.75 -2.44
CA GLN A 123 -9.17 6.77 -3.33
C GLN A 123 -10.23 7.42 -4.21
N THR A 124 -10.24 7.02 -5.47
CA THR A 124 -11.30 7.38 -6.40
C THR A 124 -11.93 6.10 -6.93
N PRO A 125 -13.14 5.73 -6.45
CA PRO A 125 -13.78 4.50 -6.88
C PRO A 125 -14.32 4.63 -8.30
N TYR A 126 -14.00 3.65 -9.15
CA TYR A 126 -14.45 3.56 -10.54
C TYR A 126 -15.20 2.26 -10.80
N TYR A 127 -16.20 2.34 -11.65
CA TYR A 127 -16.90 1.19 -12.22
C TYR A 127 -17.13 1.43 -13.71
N LEU A 128 -16.68 0.49 -14.55
CA LEU A 128 -16.75 0.61 -16.02
C LEU A 128 -16.21 1.96 -16.53
N GLY A 129 -15.06 2.40 -16.02
CA GLY A 129 -14.42 3.64 -16.42
C GLY A 129 -15.08 4.94 -15.95
N LYS A 130 -16.12 4.86 -15.12
CA LYS A 130 -16.82 6.01 -14.55
C LYS A 130 -16.60 6.08 -13.04
N GLN A 131 -16.32 7.26 -12.54
CA GLN A 131 -16.31 7.50 -11.11
C GLN A 131 -17.74 7.33 -10.56
N ILE A 132 -17.90 6.47 -9.54
CA ILE A 132 -19.22 6.13 -9.00
C ILE A 132 -19.62 7.01 -7.81
N THR A 133 -18.64 7.41 -6.99
CA THR A 133 -18.90 8.22 -5.80
C THR A 133 -17.63 8.95 -5.37
N PRO A 134 -17.71 10.17 -4.84
CA PRO A 134 -16.59 10.82 -4.14
C PRO A 134 -16.45 10.31 -2.70
N ARG A 135 -17.31 9.38 -2.28
CA ARG A 135 -17.38 8.87 -0.91
C ARG A 135 -17.06 7.39 -0.88
N TYR A 136 -16.06 7.02 -0.07
CA TYR A 136 -15.88 5.64 0.35
C TYR A 136 -16.94 5.29 1.40
N MET A 137 -17.32 3.98 1.52
CA MET A 137 -18.43 3.60 2.40
C MET A 137 -18.21 3.99 3.89
N TRP A 138 -16.97 4.21 4.30
CA TRP A 138 -16.59 4.53 5.68
C TRP A 138 -16.15 5.97 5.89
N SER A 139 -15.83 6.72 4.82
CA SER A 139 -15.30 8.07 4.92
C SER A 139 -15.51 8.85 3.63
N HIS A 140 -15.33 10.17 3.69
CA HIS A 140 -15.27 11.02 2.51
C HIS A 140 -13.83 11.19 2.04
N PHE A 141 -13.62 11.16 0.72
CA PHE A 141 -12.38 11.53 0.08
C PHE A 141 -12.60 12.84 -0.67
N ASP A 142 -12.07 13.90 -0.13
CA ASP A 142 -11.97 15.21 -0.77
C ASP A 142 -10.51 15.53 -1.12
N ASP A 143 -10.25 16.68 -1.72
CA ASP A 143 -8.92 17.11 -2.09
C ASP A 143 -8.19 17.88 -0.97
N THR A 144 -8.73 17.86 0.26
CA THR A 144 -8.16 18.55 1.41
C THR A 144 -7.14 17.66 2.11
N PRO A 145 -5.85 18.01 2.14
CA PRO A 145 -4.86 17.30 2.93
C PRO A 145 -5.21 17.34 4.42
N ARG A 146 -5.08 16.20 5.08
CA ARG A 146 -5.38 16.06 6.52
C ARG A 146 -4.24 15.34 7.22
N GLU A 147 -3.93 15.76 8.43
CA GLU A 147 -2.98 15.11 9.32
C GLU A 147 -3.74 14.44 10.46
N ASN A 148 -3.36 13.22 10.81
CA ASN A 148 -3.98 12.42 11.86
C ASN A 148 -5.52 12.44 11.77
N TYR A 149 -6.03 12.16 10.55
CA TYR A 149 -7.46 12.27 10.28
C TYR A 149 -8.27 11.29 11.14
N TYR A 150 -9.07 11.84 12.04
CA TYR A 150 -10.01 11.08 12.85
C TYR A 150 -11.33 10.92 12.12
N SER A 151 -11.80 9.68 11.96
CA SER A 151 -13.10 9.37 11.37
C SER A 151 -14.15 9.20 12.47
N GLU A 152 -15.07 10.15 12.58
CA GLU A 152 -16.20 10.05 13.52
C GLU A 152 -17.09 8.83 13.24
N MET A 153 -17.18 8.40 11.96
CA MET A 153 -17.98 7.22 11.57
C MET A 153 -17.37 5.91 12.09
N GLU A 154 -16.03 5.84 12.18
CA GLU A 154 -15.32 4.64 12.62
C GLU A 154 -14.84 4.75 14.07
N ASP A 155 -14.96 5.93 14.67
CA ASP A 155 -14.50 6.28 16.02
C ASP A 155 -13.01 5.92 16.21
N ARG A 156 -12.17 6.30 15.21
CA ARG A 156 -10.72 6.05 15.19
C ARG A 156 -9.99 6.84 14.13
N TYR A 157 -8.67 6.85 14.21
CA TYR A 157 -7.84 7.43 13.15
C TYR A 157 -7.94 6.64 11.86
N PHE A 158 -8.08 7.38 10.76
CA PHE A 158 -8.29 6.83 9.43
C PHE A 158 -6.98 6.63 8.69
N LEU A 159 -6.77 5.44 8.18
CA LEU A 159 -5.70 5.05 7.26
C LEU A 159 -6.24 4.01 6.30
N HIS A 160 -5.72 3.96 5.08
CA HIS A 160 -6.23 3.06 4.07
C HIS A 160 -5.12 2.39 3.25
N ASN A 161 -4.99 1.07 3.36
CA ASN A 161 -3.98 0.26 2.68
C ASN A 161 -4.25 0.02 1.18
N ALA A 162 -5.26 0.68 0.58
CA ALA A 162 -5.37 0.66 -0.88
C ALA A 162 -4.21 1.39 -1.55
N PHE A 163 -3.69 2.43 -0.89
CA PHE A 163 -2.45 3.13 -1.23
C PHE A 163 -1.93 3.84 0.01
N ALA A 164 -0.95 3.26 0.69
CA ALA A 164 -0.34 3.82 1.89
C ALA A 164 1.17 3.63 1.87
N LEU A 165 1.88 4.72 2.01
CA LEU A 165 3.34 4.79 1.97
C LEU A 165 3.88 4.98 3.39
N TYR A 166 4.64 4.03 3.87
CA TYR A 166 5.17 3.95 5.22
C TYR A 166 6.67 4.25 5.26
N ARG A 167 7.13 4.88 6.33
CA ARG A 167 8.54 4.86 6.69
C ARG A 167 8.91 3.44 7.12
N THR A 168 9.81 2.78 6.40
CA THR A 168 10.16 1.37 6.61
C THR A 168 10.63 1.08 8.04
N SER A 169 11.41 1.97 8.63
CA SER A 169 11.88 1.82 10.01
C SER A 169 10.73 1.82 11.02
N VAL A 170 9.69 2.62 10.80
CA VAL A 170 8.52 2.71 11.69
C VAL A 170 7.65 1.47 11.53
N ILE A 171 7.26 1.12 10.31
CA ILE A 171 6.34 -0.03 10.11
C ILE A 171 7.00 -1.38 10.46
N LYS A 172 8.33 -1.49 10.38
CA LYS A 172 9.05 -2.68 10.87
C LYS A 172 9.13 -2.74 12.39
N LYS A 173 9.23 -1.60 13.05
CA LYS A 173 9.25 -1.50 14.52
C LYS A 173 7.86 -1.71 15.13
N PHE A 174 6.83 -1.21 14.45
CA PHE A 174 5.43 -1.30 14.85
C PHE A 174 4.64 -1.99 13.73
N PRO A 175 4.70 -3.32 13.61
CA PRO A 175 4.01 -4.05 12.56
C PRO A 175 2.49 -4.01 12.76
N PHE A 176 1.73 -4.33 11.71
CA PHE A 176 0.29 -4.52 11.82
C PHE A 176 -0.07 -5.62 12.82
N ASP A 177 -1.13 -5.42 13.58
CA ASP A 177 -1.69 -6.48 14.42
C ASP A 177 -2.24 -7.60 13.52
N THR A 178 -1.87 -8.83 13.85
CA THR A 178 -2.19 -10.01 13.05
C THR A 178 -3.47 -10.73 13.48
N HIS A 179 -4.09 -10.29 14.57
CA HIS A 179 -5.33 -10.89 15.09
C HIS A 179 -6.58 -10.43 14.33
N TRP A 180 -6.52 -9.27 13.71
CA TRP A 180 -7.66 -8.69 13.01
C TRP A 180 -7.86 -9.31 11.63
N ALA A 181 -9.10 -9.70 11.34
CA ALA A 181 -9.49 -10.18 10.01
C ALA A 181 -9.64 -9.05 8.97
N SER A 182 -9.71 -7.81 9.44
CA SER A 182 -9.85 -6.59 8.61
C SER A 182 -9.49 -5.36 9.43
N LYS A 183 -9.33 -4.20 8.77
CA LYS A 183 -9.05 -2.89 9.39
C LYS A 183 -7.70 -2.81 10.12
N GLU A 184 -6.75 -3.65 9.75
CA GLU A 184 -5.39 -3.65 10.30
C GLU A 184 -4.72 -2.28 10.20
N ASP A 185 -5.03 -1.54 9.13
CA ASP A 185 -4.57 -0.18 8.86
C ASP A 185 -5.12 0.84 9.88
N ARG A 186 -6.42 0.78 10.21
CA ARG A 186 -7.07 1.66 11.20
C ARG A 186 -6.52 1.43 12.61
N TYR A 187 -6.39 0.16 12.99
CA TYR A 187 -5.81 -0.18 14.31
C TYR A 187 -4.36 0.25 14.40
N TRP A 188 -3.60 0.11 13.32
CA TRP A 188 -2.23 0.60 13.26
C TRP A 188 -2.18 2.14 13.41
N ALA A 189 -3.02 2.87 12.65
CA ALA A 189 -3.08 4.32 12.74
C ALA A 189 -3.42 4.79 14.17
N GLN A 190 -4.41 4.17 14.81
CA GLN A 190 -4.79 4.45 16.18
C GLN A 190 -3.58 4.28 17.13
N THR A 191 -2.91 3.15 17.05
CA THR A 191 -1.73 2.84 17.89
C THR A 191 -0.61 3.86 17.70
N ILE A 192 -0.29 4.21 16.45
CA ILE A 192 0.81 5.14 16.13
C ILE A 192 0.52 6.54 16.64
N VAL A 193 -0.69 7.04 16.43
CA VAL A 193 -1.05 8.40 16.86
C VAL A 193 -1.14 8.48 18.39
N GLU A 194 -1.79 7.52 19.05
CA GLU A 194 -1.92 7.52 20.52
C GLU A 194 -0.59 7.37 21.25
N GLN A 195 0.36 6.64 20.67
CA GLN A 195 1.70 6.46 21.25
C GLN A 195 2.67 7.59 20.88
N ASN A 196 2.22 8.61 20.12
CA ASN A 196 3.08 9.68 19.60
C ASN A 196 4.37 9.13 18.96
N VAL A 197 4.23 8.05 18.19
CA VAL A 197 5.37 7.41 17.52
C VAL A 197 5.79 8.28 16.34
N SER A 198 6.98 8.83 16.47
CA SER A 198 7.68 9.58 15.43
C SER A 198 8.82 8.75 14.86
#